data_4c64054a475b76accf4cc8898dc80edd
#
_entry.id   4c64054a475b76accf4cc8898dc80edd
#
_cell.length_a   1.000
_cell.length_b   1.000
_cell.length_c   1.000
_cell.angle_alpha   90.00
_cell.angle_beta   90.00
_cell.angle_gamma   90.00
#
_symmetry.space_group_name_H-M   'P 1'
#
loop_
_entity.id
_entity.type
_entity.pdbx_description
1 polymer ?
#
loop_
_entity_poly.entity_id
_entity_poly.type
_entity_poly.pdbx_seq_one_letter_code
_entity_poly.pdbx_strand_id
1 'polypeptide(L)'
;MLQLPKVIGHRGAMAYAPENTLESFREAHRRGATWVEIDVKLTADGVPIVMHDSSLKRTTGVDRLASEMRASELPPSVPTFEQAIACFGELGLGCNVEIKPCEGREAETARVTVETLRRLWPATLPAPLLSSFKDPSLAAAREAAPEFARALLIDEVKDDWRGRAEAVSAAGINTNGKRLTAVRAVEIRKVGYLLSVYTINDGDVARALVGMGVQCVISDAPDVILAALT
;
A
#
# COMPACT_ATOMS: atom_id res chain seq x y z
N MET A 1 12.91 0.89 -14.51
CA MET A 1 12.93 0.05 -13.27
C MET A 1 12.25 0.85 -12.18
N LEU A 2 11.32 0.27 -11.39
CA LEU A 2 10.63 0.96 -10.30
C LEU A 2 11.65 1.43 -9.25
N GLN A 3 11.59 2.70 -8.89
CA GLN A 3 12.37 3.28 -7.78
C GLN A 3 11.39 3.71 -6.69
N LEU A 4 11.54 3.14 -5.50
CA LEU A 4 10.77 3.54 -4.34
C LEU A 4 11.51 4.64 -3.55
N PRO A 5 10.79 5.55 -2.90
CA PRO A 5 11.41 6.48 -1.95
C PRO A 5 11.90 5.72 -0.71
N LYS A 6 12.78 6.34 0.08
CA LYS A 6 13.23 5.75 1.36
C LYS A 6 12.07 5.56 2.34
N VAL A 7 11.06 6.42 2.27
CA VAL A 7 9.91 6.42 3.21
C VAL A 7 8.61 6.58 2.44
N ILE A 8 7.61 5.78 2.81
CA ILE A 8 6.23 5.85 2.34
C ILE A 8 5.33 6.11 3.56
N GLY A 9 4.40 7.05 3.47
CA GLY A 9 3.42 7.32 4.53
C GLY A 9 2.35 6.25 4.57
N HIS A 10 2.23 5.48 5.68
CA HIS A 10 1.27 4.41 5.89
C HIS A 10 -0.14 4.96 6.05
N ARG A 11 -1.05 4.60 5.12
CA ARG A 11 -2.41 5.13 5.03
C ARG A 11 -2.42 6.66 5.05
N GLY A 12 -1.41 7.28 4.43
CA GLY A 12 -1.07 8.68 4.56
C GLY A 12 -0.08 8.94 5.69
N ALA A 13 -0.41 9.82 6.63
CA ALA A 13 0.35 10.06 7.86
C ALA A 13 -0.55 9.77 9.08
N MET A 14 -0.87 8.49 9.31
CA MET A 14 -1.91 8.11 10.26
C MET A 14 -1.57 8.40 11.73
N ALA A 15 -0.32 8.73 12.05
CA ALA A 15 0.03 9.22 13.38
C ALA A 15 -0.51 10.64 13.65
N TYR A 16 -0.90 11.39 12.62
CA TYR A 16 -1.24 12.81 12.71
C TYR A 16 -2.63 13.16 12.17
N ALA A 17 -3.21 12.31 11.33
CA ALA A 17 -4.54 12.51 10.75
C ALA A 17 -5.24 11.15 10.60
N PRO A 18 -6.58 11.11 10.50
CA PRO A 18 -7.31 9.85 10.34
C PRO A 18 -6.83 9.06 9.13
N GLU A 19 -6.50 7.79 9.35
CA GLU A 19 -5.97 6.89 8.33
C GLU A 19 -6.85 6.81 7.07
N ASN A 20 -6.22 6.64 5.90
CA ASN A 20 -6.93 6.41 4.64
C ASN A 20 -7.92 7.52 4.26
N THR A 21 -7.63 8.77 4.65
CA THR A 21 -8.43 9.95 4.30
C THR A 21 -7.64 10.93 3.45
N LEU A 22 -8.33 11.79 2.71
CA LEU A 22 -7.68 12.86 1.94
C LEU A 22 -6.88 13.80 2.84
N GLU A 23 -7.30 13.97 4.10
CA GLU A 23 -6.57 14.74 5.11
C GLU A 23 -5.22 14.10 5.44
N SER A 24 -5.20 12.77 5.68
CA SER A 24 -3.94 12.08 5.99
C SER A 24 -2.95 12.08 4.82
N PHE A 25 -3.44 12.10 3.57
CA PHE A 25 -2.57 12.22 2.40
C PHE A 25 -1.95 13.62 2.29
N ARG A 26 -2.75 14.67 2.53
CA ARG A 26 -2.24 16.05 2.61
C ARG A 26 -1.25 16.23 3.76
N GLU A 27 -1.51 15.59 4.91
CA GLU A 27 -0.60 15.62 6.06
C GLU A 27 0.72 14.90 5.73
N ALA A 28 0.69 13.74 5.09
CA ALA A 28 1.89 13.03 4.65
C ALA A 28 2.75 13.91 3.73
N HIS A 29 2.12 14.59 2.75
CA HIS A 29 2.81 15.52 1.86
C HIS A 29 3.43 16.68 2.61
N ARG A 30 2.69 17.33 3.53
CA ARG A 30 3.21 18.43 4.38
C ARG A 30 4.42 18.02 5.22
N ARG A 31 4.51 16.73 5.58
CA ARG A 31 5.61 16.12 6.33
C ARG A 31 6.73 15.58 5.46
N GLY A 32 6.73 15.91 4.18
CA GLY A 32 7.82 15.58 3.25
C GLY A 32 7.74 14.19 2.63
N ALA A 33 6.68 13.41 2.86
CA ALA A 33 6.48 12.16 2.13
C ALA A 33 6.21 12.46 0.64
N THR A 34 6.88 11.74 -0.24
CA THR A 34 6.65 11.79 -1.68
C THR A 34 5.77 10.64 -2.17
N TRP A 35 5.52 9.67 -1.32
CA TRP A 35 4.65 8.52 -1.57
C TRP A 35 3.80 8.22 -0.34
N VAL A 36 2.61 7.71 -0.59
CA VAL A 36 1.73 7.16 0.45
C VAL A 36 1.39 5.71 0.13
N GLU A 37 1.03 4.97 1.16
CA GLU A 37 0.41 3.66 1.03
C GLU A 37 -1.06 3.78 1.41
N ILE A 38 -1.93 3.03 0.74
CA ILE A 38 -3.37 3.00 0.96
C ILE A 38 -3.94 1.60 0.79
N ASP A 39 -5.09 1.34 1.42
CA ASP A 39 -5.83 0.10 1.29
C ASP A 39 -7.06 0.27 0.39
N VAL A 40 -7.19 -0.50 -0.70
CA VAL A 40 -8.34 -0.45 -1.61
C VAL A 40 -9.22 -1.67 -1.46
N LYS A 41 -10.52 -1.47 -1.28
CA LYS A 41 -11.57 -2.51 -1.29
C LYS A 41 -12.82 -2.06 -2.02
N LEU A 42 -13.77 -2.95 -2.22
CA LEU A 42 -15.00 -2.64 -2.96
C LEU A 42 -16.20 -2.54 -2.04
N THR A 43 -17.08 -1.60 -2.36
CA THR A 43 -18.46 -1.52 -1.85
C THR A 43 -19.34 -2.63 -2.41
N ALA A 44 -20.59 -2.73 -1.94
CA ALA A 44 -21.60 -3.66 -2.47
C ALA A 44 -21.86 -3.46 -3.97
N ASP A 45 -21.85 -2.21 -4.44
CA ASP A 45 -22.06 -1.84 -5.85
C ASP A 45 -20.77 -1.75 -6.67
N GLY A 46 -19.66 -2.31 -6.16
CA GLY A 46 -18.39 -2.45 -6.89
C GLY A 46 -17.55 -1.18 -7.02
N VAL A 47 -17.86 -0.13 -6.26
CA VAL A 47 -17.06 1.10 -6.26
C VAL A 47 -15.80 0.90 -5.41
N PRO A 48 -14.59 1.16 -5.93
CA PRO A 48 -13.38 1.08 -5.14
C PRO A 48 -13.28 2.27 -4.17
N ILE A 49 -13.04 1.94 -2.90
CA ILE A 49 -12.92 2.89 -1.79
C ILE A 49 -11.61 2.68 -1.04
N VAL A 50 -11.18 3.69 -0.30
CA VAL A 50 -9.95 3.61 0.51
C VAL A 50 -10.31 3.34 1.97
N MET A 51 -10.06 2.09 2.41
CA MET A 51 -10.44 1.61 3.74
C MET A 51 -9.65 0.36 4.11
N HIS A 52 -9.08 0.32 5.32
CA HIS A 52 -8.34 -0.84 5.81
C HIS A 52 -9.24 -1.99 6.25
N ASP A 53 -10.11 -1.74 7.23
CA ASP A 53 -10.94 -2.79 7.85
C ASP A 53 -12.10 -3.20 6.94
N SER A 54 -12.63 -4.40 7.13
CA SER A 54 -13.87 -4.80 6.47
C SER A 54 -15.07 -4.06 7.03
N SER A 55 -15.09 -3.73 8.34
CA SER A 55 -16.11 -2.91 8.98
C SER A 55 -15.67 -1.45 9.07
N LEU A 56 -16.61 -0.52 8.87
CA LEU A 56 -16.38 0.91 9.02
C LEU A 56 -16.32 1.37 10.49
N LYS A 57 -16.65 0.48 11.44
CA LYS A 57 -16.89 0.83 12.85
C LYS A 57 -15.72 1.58 13.51
N ARG A 58 -14.49 1.08 13.35
CA ARG A 58 -13.32 1.63 14.03
C ARG A 58 -13.00 3.07 13.63
N THR A 59 -13.12 3.38 12.34
CA THR A 59 -12.71 4.69 11.81
C THR A 59 -13.86 5.68 11.67
N THR A 60 -15.12 5.20 11.54
CA THR A 60 -16.28 6.06 11.25
C THR A 60 -17.40 5.94 12.29
N GLY A 61 -17.37 4.95 13.18
CA GLY A 61 -18.46 4.64 14.11
C GLY A 61 -19.63 3.85 13.49
N VAL A 62 -19.68 3.68 12.17
CA VAL A 62 -20.74 2.95 11.46
C VAL A 62 -20.50 1.45 11.54
N ASP A 63 -21.36 0.71 12.25
CA ASP A 63 -21.23 -0.73 12.44
C ASP A 63 -21.84 -1.52 11.27
N ARG A 64 -21.23 -1.39 10.09
CA ARG A 64 -21.56 -2.09 8.85
C ARG A 64 -20.30 -2.49 8.10
N LEU A 65 -20.40 -3.54 7.28
CA LEU A 65 -19.30 -3.94 6.39
C LEU A 65 -19.31 -3.08 5.13
N ALA A 66 -18.12 -2.72 4.64
CA ALA A 66 -17.96 -1.97 3.39
C ALA A 66 -18.58 -2.72 2.20
N SER A 67 -18.46 -4.06 2.18
CA SER A 67 -19.03 -4.92 1.14
C SER A 67 -20.57 -5.00 1.13
N GLU A 68 -21.24 -4.49 2.17
CA GLU A 68 -22.69 -4.47 2.31
C GLU A 68 -23.29 -3.08 2.08
N MET A 69 -22.46 -2.07 1.89
CA MET A 69 -22.88 -0.69 1.69
C MET A 69 -22.67 -0.27 0.23
N ARG A 70 -23.60 0.49 -0.30
CA ARG A 70 -23.40 1.21 -1.57
C ARG A 70 -22.49 2.41 -1.35
N ALA A 71 -21.78 2.83 -2.36
CA ALA A 71 -20.89 4.00 -2.26
C ALA A 71 -21.63 5.28 -1.80
N SER A 72 -22.91 5.44 -2.19
CA SER A 72 -23.75 6.57 -1.77
C SER A 72 -24.16 6.57 -0.29
N GLU A 73 -23.98 5.45 0.42
CA GLU A 73 -24.30 5.31 1.85
C GLU A 73 -23.09 5.53 2.75
N LEU A 74 -21.89 5.67 2.16
CA LEU A 74 -20.64 5.79 2.92
C LEU A 74 -20.55 7.14 3.63
N PRO A 75 -19.97 7.17 4.84
CA PRO A 75 -19.60 8.42 5.49
C PRO A 75 -18.67 9.27 4.61
N PRO A 76 -18.82 10.61 4.62
CA PRO A 76 -17.97 11.50 3.81
C PRO A 76 -16.46 11.40 4.11
N SER A 77 -16.08 10.85 5.26
CA SER A 77 -14.69 10.63 5.63
C SER A 77 -14.03 9.44 4.92
N VAL A 78 -14.83 8.57 4.27
CA VAL A 78 -14.32 7.43 3.49
C VAL A 78 -14.23 7.84 2.03
N PRO A 79 -13.03 8.13 1.50
CA PRO A 79 -12.90 8.55 0.11
C PRO A 79 -13.08 7.37 -0.84
N THR A 80 -13.62 7.65 -2.02
CA THR A 80 -13.47 6.74 -3.15
C THR A 80 -12.01 6.70 -3.61
N PHE A 81 -11.62 5.63 -4.27
CA PHE A 81 -10.27 5.54 -4.84
C PHE A 81 -10.02 6.60 -5.90
N GLU A 82 -11.05 6.99 -6.67
CA GLU A 82 -10.99 8.10 -7.62
C GLU A 82 -10.65 9.43 -6.93
N GLN A 83 -11.30 9.74 -5.80
CA GLN A 83 -10.98 10.94 -5.00
C GLN A 83 -9.55 10.91 -4.46
N ALA A 84 -9.06 9.74 -4.04
CA ALA A 84 -7.67 9.60 -3.59
C ALA A 84 -6.68 9.84 -4.73
N ILE A 85 -6.91 9.27 -5.93
CA ILE A 85 -6.07 9.49 -7.12
C ILE A 85 -6.04 10.97 -7.50
N ALA A 86 -7.18 11.66 -7.49
CA ALA A 86 -7.24 13.10 -7.76
C ALA A 86 -6.37 13.88 -6.76
N CYS A 87 -6.47 13.56 -5.46
CA CYS A 87 -5.64 14.17 -4.42
C CYS A 87 -4.13 13.90 -4.63
N PHE A 88 -3.76 12.69 -5.06
CA PHE A 88 -2.35 12.38 -5.37
C PHE A 88 -1.84 13.21 -6.56
N GLY A 89 -2.68 13.40 -7.59
CA GLY A 89 -2.37 14.27 -8.72
C GLY A 89 -2.11 15.72 -8.31
N GLU A 90 -2.94 16.26 -7.43
CA GLU A 90 -2.79 17.62 -6.88
C GLU A 90 -1.50 17.79 -6.08
N LEU A 91 -1.11 16.76 -5.31
CA LEU A 91 0.02 16.82 -4.38
C LEU A 91 1.34 16.30 -4.98
N GLY A 92 1.33 15.71 -6.16
CA GLY A 92 2.52 15.07 -6.74
C GLY A 92 2.95 13.78 -6.02
N LEU A 93 2.00 13.08 -5.37
CA LEU A 93 2.30 11.87 -4.58
C LEU A 93 2.29 10.60 -5.43
N GLY A 94 3.35 9.80 -5.33
CA GLY A 94 3.31 8.40 -5.73
C GLY A 94 2.52 7.54 -4.74
N CYS A 95 2.15 6.31 -5.13
CA CYS A 95 1.34 5.46 -4.27
C CYS A 95 1.73 3.98 -4.32
N ASN A 96 1.81 3.36 -3.15
CA ASN A 96 1.69 1.92 -2.97
C ASN A 96 0.22 1.59 -2.67
N VAL A 97 -0.45 0.91 -3.59
CA VAL A 97 -1.86 0.55 -3.49
C VAL A 97 -1.97 -0.89 -3.00
N GLU A 98 -2.33 -1.09 -1.72
CA GLU A 98 -2.68 -2.42 -1.24
C GLU A 98 -4.07 -2.83 -1.76
N ILE A 99 -4.11 -3.89 -2.56
CA ILE A 99 -5.37 -4.54 -2.94
C ILE A 99 -5.80 -5.38 -1.75
N LYS A 100 -6.83 -4.90 -1.03
CA LYS A 100 -7.33 -5.47 0.22
C LYS A 100 -8.78 -5.93 0.10
N PRO A 101 -9.02 -7.05 -0.59
CA PRO A 101 -10.37 -7.49 -0.90
C PRO A 101 -11.15 -7.87 0.36
N CYS A 102 -12.46 -7.76 0.28
CA CYS A 102 -13.34 -8.55 1.11
C CYS A 102 -13.28 -10.02 0.66
N GLU A 103 -13.59 -10.94 1.56
CA GLU A 103 -13.54 -12.38 1.30
C GLU A 103 -14.32 -12.77 0.03
N GLY A 104 -13.71 -13.58 -0.83
CA GLY A 104 -14.28 -14.05 -2.09
C GLY A 104 -14.27 -13.04 -3.24
N ARG A 105 -13.76 -11.80 -3.03
CA ARG A 105 -13.70 -10.74 -4.05
C ARG A 105 -12.28 -10.39 -4.48
N GLU A 106 -11.32 -11.32 -4.32
CA GLU A 106 -9.90 -11.07 -4.55
C GLU A 106 -9.61 -10.62 -6.00
N ALA A 107 -10.08 -11.40 -6.97
CA ALA A 107 -9.86 -11.11 -8.37
C ALA A 107 -10.67 -9.89 -8.86
N GLU A 108 -11.89 -9.73 -8.37
CA GLU A 108 -12.74 -8.58 -8.70
C GLU A 108 -12.11 -7.29 -8.20
N THR A 109 -11.71 -7.23 -6.92
CA THR A 109 -11.07 -6.05 -6.34
C THR A 109 -9.80 -5.67 -7.12
N ALA A 110 -8.99 -6.66 -7.49
CA ALA A 110 -7.79 -6.44 -8.27
C ALA A 110 -8.11 -5.82 -9.65
N ARG A 111 -9.06 -6.40 -10.41
CA ARG A 111 -9.45 -5.88 -11.75
C ARG A 111 -9.97 -4.46 -11.66
N VAL A 112 -10.91 -4.19 -10.76
CA VAL A 112 -11.47 -2.83 -10.60
C VAL A 112 -10.39 -1.83 -10.19
N THR A 113 -9.47 -2.21 -9.30
CA THR A 113 -8.35 -1.35 -8.88
C THR A 113 -7.47 -0.98 -10.08
N VAL A 114 -7.03 -1.97 -10.88
CA VAL A 114 -6.14 -1.69 -12.02
C VAL A 114 -6.84 -0.95 -13.16
N GLU A 115 -8.12 -1.23 -13.43
CA GLU A 115 -8.93 -0.48 -14.40
C GLU A 115 -9.08 0.98 -13.99
N THR A 116 -9.32 1.24 -12.69
CA THR A 116 -9.38 2.60 -12.15
C THR A 116 -8.06 3.33 -12.31
N LEU A 117 -6.93 2.67 -12.00
CA LEU A 117 -5.60 3.22 -12.20
C LEU A 117 -5.32 3.55 -13.68
N ARG A 118 -5.60 2.65 -14.59
CA ARG A 118 -5.41 2.89 -16.03
C ARG A 118 -6.19 4.10 -16.54
N ARG A 119 -7.39 4.28 -16.03
CA ARG A 119 -8.27 5.38 -16.44
C ARG A 119 -7.88 6.72 -15.85
N LEU A 120 -7.42 6.74 -14.60
CA LEU A 120 -7.35 7.98 -13.81
C LEU A 120 -5.94 8.35 -13.34
N TRP A 121 -4.97 7.41 -13.36
CA TRP A 121 -3.63 7.71 -12.83
C TRP A 121 -2.94 8.79 -13.65
N PRO A 122 -2.49 9.91 -13.05
CA PRO A 122 -1.85 10.98 -13.78
C PRO A 122 -0.50 10.53 -14.37
N ALA A 123 -0.30 10.76 -15.67
CA ALA A 123 0.96 10.40 -16.36
C ALA A 123 2.19 11.17 -15.83
N THR A 124 1.97 12.25 -15.08
CA THR A 124 3.03 13.05 -14.44
C THR A 124 3.55 12.42 -13.15
N LEU A 125 2.82 11.47 -12.56
CA LEU A 125 3.22 10.76 -11.36
C LEU A 125 4.06 9.52 -11.70
N PRO A 126 4.93 9.07 -10.76
CA PRO A 126 5.57 7.77 -10.90
C PRO A 126 4.51 6.67 -10.98
N ALA A 127 4.77 5.62 -11.75
CA ALA A 127 3.85 4.48 -11.83
C ALA A 127 3.57 3.90 -10.44
N PRO A 128 2.31 3.57 -10.10
CA PRO A 128 1.97 3.05 -8.79
C PRO A 128 2.56 1.65 -8.58
N LEU A 129 2.81 1.31 -7.31
CA LEU A 129 3.11 -0.05 -6.89
C LEU A 129 1.82 -0.70 -6.39
N LEU A 130 1.50 -1.90 -6.87
CA LEU A 130 0.42 -2.72 -6.33
C LEU A 130 0.98 -3.65 -5.25
N SER A 131 0.27 -3.83 -4.15
CA SER A 131 0.63 -4.83 -3.15
C SER A 131 -0.60 -5.58 -2.64
N SER A 132 -0.43 -6.78 -2.12
CA SER A 132 -1.50 -7.53 -1.45
C SER A 132 -0.93 -8.68 -0.63
N PHE A 133 -1.62 -9.00 0.48
CA PHE A 133 -1.43 -10.26 1.22
C PHE A 133 -2.06 -11.46 0.50
N LYS A 134 -2.92 -11.20 -0.49
CA LYS A 134 -3.69 -12.22 -1.21
C LYS A 134 -3.05 -12.51 -2.56
N ASP A 135 -2.39 -13.66 -2.69
CA ASP A 135 -1.79 -14.11 -3.94
C ASP A 135 -2.79 -14.12 -5.11
N PRO A 136 -4.08 -14.52 -4.94
CA PRO A 136 -5.09 -14.42 -6.00
C PRO A 136 -5.32 -13.00 -6.50
N SER A 137 -5.25 -11.98 -5.62
CA SER A 137 -5.36 -10.57 -6.02
C SER A 137 -4.18 -10.14 -6.89
N LEU A 138 -2.95 -10.50 -6.50
CA LEU A 138 -1.76 -10.18 -7.28
C LEU A 138 -1.73 -10.93 -8.63
N ALA A 139 -2.18 -12.19 -8.66
CA ALA A 139 -2.31 -12.94 -9.89
C ALA A 139 -3.31 -12.29 -10.84
N ALA A 140 -4.48 -11.90 -10.37
CA ALA A 140 -5.49 -11.20 -11.17
C ALA A 140 -4.99 -9.82 -11.63
N ALA A 141 -4.26 -9.08 -10.78
CA ALA A 141 -3.64 -7.81 -11.16
C ALA A 141 -2.56 -8.01 -12.25
N ARG A 142 -1.74 -9.08 -12.16
CA ARG A 142 -0.75 -9.43 -13.19
C ARG A 142 -1.40 -9.71 -14.54
N GLU A 143 -2.50 -10.46 -14.55
CA GLU A 143 -3.23 -10.79 -15.77
C GLU A 143 -3.89 -9.57 -16.40
N ALA A 144 -4.54 -8.74 -15.57
CA ALA A 144 -5.28 -7.57 -16.03
C ALA A 144 -4.37 -6.40 -16.40
N ALA A 145 -3.23 -6.21 -15.69
CA ALA A 145 -2.34 -5.07 -15.86
C ALA A 145 -0.86 -5.45 -15.62
N PRO A 146 -0.24 -6.21 -16.53
CA PRO A 146 1.16 -6.66 -16.38
C PRO A 146 2.16 -5.50 -16.28
N GLU A 147 1.82 -4.32 -16.77
CA GLU A 147 2.64 -3.11 -16.73
C GLU A 147 2.83 -2.52 -15.34
N PHE A 148 1.88 -2.71 -14.42
CA PHE A 148 2.03 -2.23 -13.04
C PHE A 148 2.93 -3.17 -12.25
N ALA A 149 3.93 -2.61 -11.58
CA ALA A 149 4.77 -3.35 -10.66
C ALA A 149 3.97 -3.88 -9.46
N ARG A 150 4.32 -5.07 -8.99
CA ARG A 150 3.66 -5.74 -7.86
C ARG A 150 4.67 -6.05 -6.76
N ALA A 151 4.25 -5.92 -5.51
CA ALA A 151 4.98 -6.40 -4.33
C ALA A 151 4.14 -7.44 -3.60
N LEU A 152 4.75 -8.58 -3.29
CA LEU A 152 4.14 -9.58 -2.42
C LEU A 152 4.18 -9.05 -0.98
N LEU A 153 3.00 -8.94 -0.34
CA LEU A 153 2.85 -8.52 1.04
C LEU A 153 2.78 -9.76 1.94
N ILE A 154 3.70 -9.85 2.91
CA ILE A 154 3.79 -11.00 3.83
C ILE A 154 4.14 -10.52 5.24
N ASP A 155 3.53 -11.12 6.26
CA ASP A 155 3.84 -10.78 7.64
C ASP A 155 5.18 -11.37 8.10
N GLU A 156 5.54 -12.55 7.58
CA GLU A 156 6.79 -13.24 7.88
C GLU A 156 7.37 -13.87 6.61
N VAL A 157 8.67 -13.73 6.41
CA VAL A 157 9.39 -14.29 5.25
C VAL A 157 9.67 -15.77 5.50
N LYS A 158 8.71 -16.64 5.15
CA LYS A 158 8.82 -18.10 5.23
C LYS A 158 9.56 -18.67 4.02
N ASP A 159 9.88 -19.96 4.02
CA ASP A 159 10.66 -20.60 2.96
C ASP A 159 10.00 -20.58 1.59
N ASP A 160 8.67 -20.49 1.53
CA ASP A 160 7.86 -20.45 0.31
C ASP A 160 7.79 -19.07 -0.37
N TRP A 161 8.35 -18.02 0.27
CA TRP A 161 8.21 -16.63 -0.18
C TRP A 161 8.62 -16.42 -1.64
N ARG A 162 9.70 -17.09 -2.05
CA ARG A 162 10.25 -16.92 -3.41
C ARG A 162 9.32 -17.48 -4.46
N GLY A 163 8.82 -18.71 -4.27
CA GLY A 163 7.87 -19.32 -5.20
C GLY A 163 6.58 -18.52 -5.32
N ARG A 164 6.08 -17.95 -4.21
CA ARG A 164 4.92 -17.05 -4.23
C ARG A 164 5.21 -15.76 -4.99
N ALA A 165 6.36 -15.13 -4.77
CA ALA A 165 6.76 -13.91 -5.47
C ALA A 165 6.91 -14.13 -6.99
N GLU A 166 7.53 -15.24 -7.40
CA GLU A 166 7.68 -15.65 -8.81
C GLU A 166 6.31 -15.90 -9.46
N ALA A 167 5.40 -16.59 -8.77
CA ALA A 167 4.05 -16.92 -9.27
C ALA A 167 3.23 -15.67 -9.63
N VAL A 168 3.40 -14.58 -8.90
CA VAL A 168 2.70 -13.30 -9.16
C VAL A 168 3.57 -12.30 -9.93
N SER A 169 4.77 -12.68 -10.36
CA SER A 169 5.75 -11.80 -11.01
C SER A 169 5.98 -10.52 -10.19
N ALA A 170 6.24 -10.69 -8.89
CA ALA A 170 6.50 -9.56 -8.01
C ALA A 170 7.81 -8.86 -8.37
N ALA A 171 7.85 -7.55 -8.27
CA ALA A 171 9.07 -6.74 -8.35
C ALA A 171 9.70 -6.53 -6.97
N GLY A 172 8.95 -6.77 -5.89
CA GLY A 172 9.40 -6.55 -4.52
C GLY A 172 8.64 -7.37 -3.48
N ILE A 173 9.17 -7.33 -2.28
CA ILE A 173 8.60 -7.92 -1.06
C ILE A 173 8.35 -6.78 -0.07
N ASN A 174 7.11 -6.69 0.42
CA ASN A 174 6.74 -5.85 1.56
C ASN A 174 6.53 -6.76 2.77
N THR A 175 7.29 -6.60 3.85
CA THR A 175 7.21 -7.50 5.00
C THR A 175 7.19 -6.76 6.32
N ASN A 176 6.71 -7.43 7.37
CA ASN A 176 6.74 -6.89 8.72
C ASN A 176 8.19 -6.72 9.20
N GLY A 177 8.61 -5.46 9.36
CA GLY A 177 9.99 -5.14 9.73
C GLY A 177 10.40 -5.68 11.11
N LYS A 178 9.45 -5.91 12.02
CA LYS A 178 9.71 -6.50 13.35
C LYS A 178 10.00 -7.99 13.29
N ARG A 179 9.65 -8.66 12.16
CA ARG A 179 9.86 -10.10 11.94
C ARG A 179 10.95 -10.38 10.90
N LEU A 180 11.45 -9.34 10.22
CA LEU A 180 12.49 -9.49 9.22
C LEU A 180 13.84 -9.82 9.88
N THR A 181 14.44 -10.94 9.49
CA THR A 181 15.80 -11.28 9.90
C THR A 181 16.84 -10.80 8.89
N ALA A 182 18.08 -10.54 9.33
CA ALA A 182 19.16 -10.16 8.44
C ALA A 182 19.43 -11.21 7.33
N VAL A 183 19.28 -12.50 7.65
CA VAL A 183 19.42 -13.60 6.68
C VAL A 183 18.38 -13.45 5.56
N ARG A 184 17.11 -13.26 5.90
CA ARG A 184 16.03 -13.11 4.92
C ARG A 184 16.16 -11.82 4.10
N ALA A 185 16.60 -10.73 4.73
CA ALA A 185 16.86 -9.49 4.00
C ALA A 185 17.94 -9.68 2.92
N VAL A 186 19.05 -10.33 3.27
CA VAL A 186 20.13 -10.65 2.33
C VAL A 186 19.65 -11.59 1.21
N GLU A 187 18.89 -12.64 1.53
CA GLU A 187 18.33 -13.57 0.53
C GLU A 187 17.46 -12.84 -0.49
N ILE A 188 16.53 -12.01 -0.03
CA ILE A 188 15.61 -11.23 -0.89
C ILE A 188 16.41 -10.29 -1.80
N ARG A 189 17.35 -9.55 -1.23
CA ARG A 189 18.17 -8.58 -1.96
C ARG A 189 19.11 -9.24 -2.97
N LYS A 190 19.70 -10.39 -2.63
CA LYS A 190 20.61 -11.13 -3.49
C LYS A 190 19.96 -11.60 -4.80
N VAL A 191 18.69 -11.92 -4.77
CA VAL A 191 17.93 -12.34 -5.96
C VAL A 191 17.24 -11.17 -6.68
N GLY A 192 17.50 -9.92 -6.25
CA GLY A 192 17.14 -8.72 -7.00
C GLY A 192 15.77 -8.12 -6.69
N TYR A 193 15.00 -8.66 -5.73
CA TYR A 193 13.73 -8.04 -5.31
C TYR A 193 13.94 -6.72 -4.57
N LEU A 194 13.05 -5.77 -4.78
CA LEU A 194 12.88 -4.62 -3.88
C LEU A 194 12.44 -5.12 -2.51
N LEU A 195 12.96 -4.51 -1.44
CA LEU A 195 12.59 -4.88 -0.08
C LEU A 195 12.09 -3.66 0.67
N SER A 196 10.81 -3.70 1.03
CA SER A 196 10.16 -2.69 1.86
C SER A 196 9.66 -3.31 3.16
N VAL A 197 9.59 -2.51 4.22
CA VAL A 197 9.08 -2.96 5.52
C VAL A 197 7.96 -2.07 6.03
N TYR A 198 7.00 -2.65 6.73
CA TYR A 198 5.90 -2.00 7.46
C TYR A 198 5.79 -2.55 8.89
N THR A 199 5.18 -1.92 9.84
CA THR A 199 5.06 -0.49 9.98
C THR A 199 6.09 -0.07 10.99
N ILE A 200 6.99 0.81 10.63
CA ILE A 200 8.12 1.23 11.47
C ILE A 200 8.01 2.73 11.75
N ASN A 201 7.94 3.07 13.03
CA ASN A 201 7.78 4.45 13.51
C ASN A 201 8.97 4.90 14.38
N ASP A 202 9.97 4.04 14.55
CA ASP A 202 11.17 4.30 15.32
C ASP A 202 12.37 4.47 14.37
N GLY A 203 13.08 5.60 14.50
CA GLY A 203 14.19 5.95 13.63
C GLY A 203 15.41 5.05 13.78
N ASP A 204 15.70 4.55 14.98
CA ASP A 204 16.84 3.65 15.23
C ASP A 204 16.56 2.28 14.61
N VAL A 205 15.33 1.79 14.75
CA VAL A 205 14.88 0.56 14.10
C VAL A 205 14.94 0.71 12.58
N ALA A 206 14.49 1.85 12.05
CA ALA A 206 14.56 2.13 10.61
C ALA A 206 16.01 2.11 10.08
N ARG A 207 16.95 2.76 10.77
CA ARG A 207 18.39 2.73 10.43
C ARG A 207 18.95 1.31 10.42
N ALA A 208 18.62 0.53 11.46
CA ALA A 208 19.07 -0.88 11.54
C ALA A 208 18.54 -1.71 10.36
N LEU A 209 17.26 -1.57 10.00
CA LEU A 209 16.64 -2.27 8.87
C LEU A 209 17.25 -1.84 7.52
N VAL A 210 17.53 -0.56 7.33
CA VAL A 210 18.23 -0.05 6.13
C VAL A 210 19.65 -0.63 6.07
N GLY A 211 20.35 -0.76 7.20
CA GLY A 211 21.65 -1.44 7.31
C GLY A 211 21.60 -2.92 6.91
N MET A 212 20.43 -3.59 7.02
CA MET A 212 20.21 -4.96 6.55
C MET A 212 19.88 -5.03 5.04
N GLY A 213 19.76 -3.88 4.34
CA GLY A 213 19.44 -3.83 2.92
C GLY A 213 17.98 -3.51 2.59
N VAL A 214 17.15 -3.11 3.57
CA VAL A 214 15.80 -2.56 3.33
C VAL A 214 15.94 -1.25 2.56
N GLN A 215 15.13 -1.07 1.53
CA GLN A 215 15.19 0.08 0.64
C GLN A 215 14.09 1.11 0.90
N CYS A 216 12.98 0.66 1.47
CA CYS A 216 11.85 1.51 1.75
C CYS A 216 11.19 1.14 3.09
N VAL A 217 10.83 2.15 3.86
CA VAL A 217 10.14 2.01 5.14
C VAL A 217 8.74 2.63 5.02
N ILE A 218 7.71 1.86 5.34
CA ILE A 218 6.32 2.31 5.41
C ILE A 218 6.05 2.68 6.88
N SER A 219 5.67 3.94 7.13
CA SER A 219 5.57 4.52 8.47
C SER A 219 4.31 5.35 8.67
N ASP A 220 3.75 5.31 9.88
CA ASP A 220 2.65 6.17 10.31
C ASP A 220 3.10 7.64 10.50
N ALA A 221 4.40 7.83 10.80
CA ALA A 221 5.05 9.11 11.03
C ALA A 221 6.21 9.32 10.05
N PRO A 222 5.93 9.62 8.77
CA PRO A 222 6.95 9.63 7.71
C PRO A 222 8.07 10.64 7.97
N ASP A 223 7.78 11.80 8.56
CA ASP A 223 8.77 12.83 8.92
C ASP A 223 9.81 12.33 9.92
N VAL A 224 9.39 11.53 10.91
CA VAL A 224 10.30 10.95 11.92
C VAL A 224 11.32 10.02 11.24
N ILE A 225 10.83 9.19 10.31
CA ILE A 225 11.69 8.25 9.60
C ILE A 225 12.56 8.96 8.55
N LEU A 226 12.02 9.97 7.85
CA LEU A 226 12.80 10.79 6.93
C LEU A 226 13.98 11.46 7.64
N ALA A 227 13.73 12.08 8.80
CA ALA A 227 14.78 12.70 9.60
C ALA A 227 15.83 11.70 10.10
N ALA A 228 15.42 10.46 10.39
CA ALA A 228 16.35 9.43 10.85
C ALA A 228 17.23 8.84 9.74
N LEU A 229 16.79 8.91 8.47
CA LEU A 229 17.48 8.32 7.31
C LEU A 229 18.22 9.35 6.43
N THR A 230 18.21 10.64 6.83
CA THR A 230 19.08 11.67 6.26
C THR A 230 20.48 11.57 6.86
#